data_064880cd5bf28354e13ab5d6b37f83b5
#
_entry.id   064880cd5bf28354e13ab5d6b37f83b5
#
_cell.length_a   1.000
_cell.length_b   1.000
_cell.length_c   1.000
_cell.angle_alpha   90.00
_cell.angle_beta   90.00
_cell.angle_gamma   90.00
#
_symmetry.space_group_name_H-M   'P 1'
#
loop_
_entity.id
_entity.type
_entity.pdbx_description
1 polymer ?
#
loop_
_entity_poly.entity_id
_entity_poly.type
_entity_poly.pdbx_seq_one_letter_code
_entity_poly.pdbx_strand_id
1 'polypeptide(L)'
;MSIPALRPGDRTPNLTFPDIKGRARQLYLEVKGGPILVAAVPNPTTGEGRKLLSALARRAGALDKLGAHRFVLMRREAEGEMDPGALAMIDPYGDGMRLFRPLPDGSQNDADRPEAAVAALDANQRVIALFTTADSRDPVGDAVRVLEVEAKAARAGAQRLVRSAPAMILDKLLPDPLCDALIEAWKADNVEGTVNDGFKNVADDTVKRNREHVVKDPDMQRTIAQQIGPRVMNEIQKVFNFHAPLRFEMLTVLGYGEDRKDFFAPHRDSLRSERRRRFAVSLNLNEGYEGGELTFPEYSPHLYAPPKGAGAIFGCEVLHEAKPVTKGQRWVLTTFLIDPK
;
A
#
# COMPACT_ATOMS: atom_id res chain seq x y z
N MET A 1 -18.10 -0.90 17.49
CA MET A 1 -16.81 -0.33 17.06
C MET A 1 -17.05 0.35 15.72
N SER A 2 -16.72 1.64 15.59
CA SER A 2 -16.83 2.33 14.29
C SER A 2 -15.77 1.79 13.35
N ILE A 3 -16.17 1.41 12.14
CA ILE A 3 -15.22 1.02 11.08
C ILE A 3 -14.42 2.29 10.71
N PRO A 4 -13.08 2.28 10.85
CA PRO A 4 -12.28 3.43 10.48
C PRO A 4 -12.35 3.67 8.97
N ALA A 5 -12.30 4.93 8.56
CA ALA A 5 -12.21 5.26 7.13
C ALA A 5 -10.88 4.80 6.52
N LEU A 6 -10.92 4.45 5.25
CA LEU A 6 -9.74 4.08 4.48
C LEU A 6 -8.83 5.29 4.25
N ARG A 7 -7.54 5.03 4.16
CA ARG A 7 -6.50 6.04 3.87
C ARG A 7 -5.75 5.65 2.59
N PRO A 8 -5.06 6.57 1.94
CA PRO A 8 -4.18 6.24 0.83
C PRO A 8 -3.24 5.07 1.18
N GLY A 9 -3.16 4.08 0.29
CA GLY A 9 -2.44 2.81 0.47
C GLY A 9 -3.27 1.68 1.10
N ASP A 10 -4.42 1.94 1.74
CA ASP A 10 -5.30 0.90 2.26
C ASP A 10 -6.03 0.20 1.12
N ARG A 11 -6.19 -1.10 1.23
CA ARG A 11 -7.00 -1.88 0.30
C ARG A 11 -8.46 -1.84 0.70
N THR A 12 -9.34 -1.56 -0.26
CA THR A 12 -10.79 -1.64 -0.06
C THR A 12 -11.21 -3.09 0.22
N PRO A 13 -12.01 -3.36 1.25
CA PRO A 13 -12.60 -4.67 1.46
C PRO A 13 -13.53 -5.05 0.29
N ASN A 14 -13.83 -6.34 0.16
CA ASN A 14 -14.79 -6.79 -0.84
C ASN A 14 -16.20 -6.38 -0.45
N LEU A 15 -16.62 -5.19 -0.87
CA LEU A 15 -17.95 -4.66 -0.60
C LEU A 15 -19.00 -5.47 -1.34
N THR A 16 -20.04 -5.88 -0.63
CA THR A 16 -21.17 -6.64 -1.19
C THR A 16 -22.45 -5.93 -0.86
N PHE A 17 -23.12 -5.40 -1.89
CA PHE A 17 -24.39 -4.70 -1.77
C PHE A 17 -25.32 -5.04 -2.94
N PRO A 18 -26.64 -4.94 -2.78
CA PRO A 18 -27.57 -5.04 -3.91
C PRO A 18 -27.40 -3.86 -4.85
N ASP A 19 -27.55 -4.11 -6.16
CA ASP A 19 -27.76 -3.06 -7.15
C ASP A 19 -29.22 -2.53 -7.08
N ILE A 20 -29.55 -1.54 -7.89
CA ILE A 20 -30.92 -0.96 -7.96
C ILE A 20 -32.00 -1.97 -8.37
N LYS A 21 -31.62 -3.13 -8.92
CA LYS A 21 -32.52 -4.24 -9.27
C LYS A 21 -32.54 -5.33 -8.20
N GLY A 22 -31.93 -5.08 -7.03
CA GLY A 22 -31.86 -6.02 -5.92
C GLY A 22 -30.87 -7.18 -6.11
N ARG A 23 -30.05 -7.18 -7.15
CA ARG A 23 -29.06 -8.24 -7.39
C ARG A 23 -27.80 -7.97 -6.58
N ALA A 24 -27.34 -8.96 -5.84
CA ALA A 24 -26.08 -8.85 -5.07
C ALA A 24 -24.90 -8.58 -6.02
N ARG A 25 -24.11 -7.53 -5.71
CA ARG A 25 -22.89 -7.14 -6.40
C ARG A 25 -21.73 -7.16 -5.44
N GLN A 26 -20.60 -7.67 -5.89
CA GLN A 26 -19.38 -7.71 -5.12
C GLN A 26 -18.30 -6.90 -5.83
N LEU A 27 -17.72 -5.93 -5.14
CA LEU A 27 -16.69 -5.05 -5.72
C LEU A 27 -15.60 -5.85 -6.45
N TYR A 28 -15.09 -6.91 -5.84
CA TYR A 28 -14.00 -7.71 -6.39
C TYR A 28 -14.37 -8.49 -7.65
N LEU A 29 -15.63 -8.85 -7.81
CA LEU A 29 -16.10 -9.57 -9.00
C LEU A 29 -16.39 -8.62 -10.17
N GLU A 30 -16.76 -7.38 -9.88
CA GLU A 30 -17.05 -6.37 -10.89
C GLU A 30 -15.78 -5.74 -11.47
N VAL A 31 -14.67 -5.71 -10.71
CA VAL A 31 -13.39 -5.13 -11.14
C VAL A 31 -12.53 -6.19 -11.82
N LYS A 32 -12.12 -5.91 -13.06
CA LYS A 32 -11.31 -6.82 -13.91
C LYS A 32 -9.97 -6.20 -14.30
N GLY A 33 -9.32 -5.52 -13.36
CA GLY A 33 -8.16 -4.70 -13.64
C GLY A 33 -8.56 -3.31 -14.15
N GLY A 34 -7.66 -2.37 -14.10
CA GLY A 34 -7.94 -0.97 -14.44
C GLY A 34 -8.27 -0.11 -13.20
N PRO A 35 -8.18 1.21 -13.35
CA PRO A 35 -8.43 2.15 -12.27
C PRO A 35 -9.91 2.13 -11.85
N ILE A 36 -10.17 2.54 -10.61
CA ILE A 36 -11.51 2.49 -10.02
C ILE A 36 -11.86 3.84 -9.41
N LEU A 37 -13.08 4.30 -9.64
CA LEU A 37 -13.66 5.43 -8.95
C LEU A 37 -14.84 4.94 -8.10
N VAL A 38 -14.83 5.26 -6.80
CA VAL A 38 -15.94 4.99 -5.88
C VAL A 38 -16.50 6.31 -5.39
N ALA A 39 -17.76 6.59 -5.68
CA ALA A 39 -18.49 7.73 -5.16
C ALA A 39 -19.39 7.28 -3.99
N ALA A 40 -19.15 7.80 -2.80
CA ALA A 40 -19.99 7.58 -1.62
C ALA A 40 -20.96 8.76 -1.47
N VAL A 41 -22.23 8.55 -1.79
CA VAL A 41 -23.30 9.56 -1.84
C VAL A 41 -24.47 9.11 -0.98
N PRO A 42 -24.43 9.27 0.36
CA PRO A 42 -25.47 8.77 1.25
C PRO A 42 -26.87 9.24 0.91
N ASN A 43 -26.99 10.49 0.50
CA ASN A 43 -28.26 11.06 0.09
C ASN A 43 -28.15 11.68 -1.31
N PRO A 44 -28.55 10.93 -2.36
CA PRO A 44 -28.45 11.39 -3.75
C PRO A 44 -29.40 12.54 -4.08
N THR A 45 -30.39 12.87 -3.23
CA THR A 45 -31.39 13.91 -3.47
C THR A 45 -31.02 15.27 -2.86
N THR A 46 -29.92 15.37 -2.09
CA THR A 46 -29.41 16.66 -1.61
C THR A 46 -28.76 17.48 -2.72
N GLY A 47 -28.52 18.76 -2.46
CA GLY A 47 -27.82 19.64 -3.38
C GLY A 47 -26.42 19.11 -3.74
N GLU A 48 -25.65 18.68 -2.73
CA GLU A 48 -24.30 18.13 -2.90
C GLU A 48 -24.32 16.75 -3.57
N GLY A 49 -25.25 15.87 -3.16
CA GLY A 49 -25.41 14.56 -3.77
C GLY A 49 -25.71 14.67 -5.28
N ARG A 50 -26.67 15.51 -5.66
CA ARG A 50 -26.99 15.76 -7.08
C ARG A 50 -25.84 16.36 -7.86
N LYS A 51 -25.12 17.34 -7.30
CA LYS A 51 -23.94 17.96 -7.92
C LYS A 51 -22.87 16.91 -8.21
N LEU A 52 -22.60 16.03 -7.25
CA LEU A 52 -21.58 15.00 -7.39
C LEU A 52 -21.96 13.97 -8.46
N LEU A 53 -23.22 13.48 -8.46
CA LEU A 53 -23.70 12.54 -9.47
C LEU A 53 -23.67 13.17 -10.88
N SER A 54 -24.13 14.42 -11.03
CA SER A 54 -24.03 15.16 -12.29
C SER A 54 -22.58 15.39 -12.72
N ALA A 55 -21.65 15.64 -11.78
CA ALA A 55 -20.23 15.78 -12.09
C ALA A 55 -19.64 14.46 -12.58
N LEU A 56 -20.08 13.32 -12.03
CA LEU A 56 -19.68 12.00 -12.47
C LEU A 56 -20.18 11.71 -13.88
N ALA A 57 -21.47 11.96 -14.16
CA ALA A 57 -22.06 11.79 -15.47
C ALA A 57 -21.35 12.62 -16.56
N ARG A 58 -21.05 13.89 -16.26
CA ARG A 58 -20.29 14.76 -17.20
C ARG A 58 -18.90 14.23 -17.53
N ARG A 59 -18.29 13.43 -16.65
CA ARG A 59 -16.93 12.87 -16.83
C ARG A 59 -16.91 11.42 -17.29
N ALA A 60 -18.08 10.84 -17.56
CA ALA A 60 -18.21 9.46 -18.01
C ALA A 60 -17.27 9.14 -19.18
N GLY A 61 -17.23 9.98 -20.22
CA GLY A 61 -16.36 9.78 -21.37
C GLY A 61 -14.85 9.86 -21.08
N ALA A 62 -14.43 10.63 -20.09
CA ALA A 62 -13.03 10.64 -19.62
C ALA A 62 -12.70 9.35 -18.87
N LEU A 63 -13.59 8.89 -17.99
CA LEU A 63 -13.44 7.64 -17.25
C LEU A 63 -13.48 6.41 -18.17
N ASP A 64 -14.31 6.43 -19.23
CA ASP A 64 -14.32 5.37 -20.26
C ASP A 64 -12.97 5.26 -20.98
N LYS A 65 -12.36 6.39 -21.36
CA LYS A 65 -11.03 6.42 -21.99
C LYS A 65 -9.93 5.86 -21.10
N LEU A 66 -10.09 5.97 -19.79
CA LEU A 66 -9.17 5.39 -18.81
C LEU A 66 -9.43 3.89 -18.58
N GLY A 67 -10.56 3.35 -19.03
CA GLY A 67 -11.03 2.02 -18.68
C GLY A 67 -11.39 1.92 -17.19
N ALA A 68 -11.84 3.02 -16.60
CA ALA A 68 -12.12 3.09 -15.18
C ALA A 68 -13.45 2.43 -14.82
N HIS A 69 -13.42 1.54 -13.84
CA HIS A 69 -14.63 1.03 -13.19
C HIS A 69 -15.22 2.11 -12.29
N ARG A 70 -16.55 2.27 -12.29
CA ARG A 70 -17.24 3.31 -11.53
C ARG A 70 -18.30 2.70 -10.64
N PHE A 71 -18.23 3.01 -9.36
CA PHE A 71 -19.20 2.56 -8.35
C PHE A 71 -19.80 3.77 -7.64
N VAL A 72 -21.11 3.71 -7.42
CA VAL A 72 -21.82 4.71 -6.62
C VAL A 72 -22.50 3.99 -5.45
N LEU A 73 -22.07 4.29 -4.24
CA LEU A 73 -22.66 3.78 -3.00
C LEU A 73 -23.70 4.78 -2.51
N MET A 74 -24.96 4.35 -2.34
CA MET A 74 -26.08 5.18 -1.90
C MET A 74 -26.94 4.45 -0.87
N ARG A 75 -27.64 5.18 0.01
CA ARG A 75 -28.62 4.55 0.93
C ARG A 75 -29.91 4.16 0.22
N ARG A 76 -30.25 4.83 -0.88
CA ARG A 76 -31.46 4.62 -1.68
C ARG A 76 -31.17 5.01 -3.13
N GLU A 77 -32.03 4.60 -4.02
CA GLU A 77 -31.93 4.97 -5.43
C GLU A 77 -31.97 6.50 -5.64
N ALA A 78 -31.21 6.95 -6.60
CA ALA A 78 -31.18 8.35 -7.00
C ALA A 78 -32.33 8.66 -7.94
N GLU A 79 -32.92 9.85 -7.78
CA GLU A 79 -33.80 10.45 -8.76
C GLU A 79 -32.97 11.38 -9.66
N GLY A 80 -33.00 11.16 -10.98
CA GLY A 80 -32.34 12.02 -11.96
C GLY A 80 -31.24 11.31 -12.74
N GLU A 81 -30.42 12.14 -13.42
CA GLU A 81 -29.37 11.67 -14.31
C GLU A 81 -28.22 11.05 -13.53
N MET A 82 -27.89 9.83 -13.87
CA MET A 82 -26.71 9.11 -13.38
C MET A 82 -25.79 8.75 -14.54
N ASP A 83 -24.52 8.57 -14.26
CA ASP A 83 -23.57 8.00 -15.21
C ASP A 83 -24.03 6.58 -15.60
N PRO A 84 -24.36 6.32 -16.87
CA PRO A 84 -24.87 5.01 -17.31
C PRO A 84 -23.83 3.88 -17.20
N GLY A 85 -22.55 4.23 -17.12
CA GLY A 85 -21.46 3.27 -16.92
C GLY A 85 -21.11 3.03 -15.46
N ALA A 86 -21.78 3.71 -14.52
CA ALA A 86 -21.55 3.50 -13.10
C ALA A 86 -22.46 2.40 -12.53
N LEU A 87 -21.90 1.49 -11.76
CA LEU A 87 -22.66 0.51 -11.00
C LEU A 87 -23.13 1.14 -9.69
N ALA A 88 -24.44 1.38 -9.59
CA ALA A 88 -25.08 1.82 -8.37
C ALA A 88 -25.30 0.65 -7.41
N MET A 89 -24.83 0.80 -6.18
CA MET A 89 -24.94 -0.18 -5.09
C MET A 89 -25.67 0.45 -3.90
N ILE A 90 -26.66 -0.23 -3.39
CA ILE A 90 -27.50 0.27 -2.28
C ILE A 90 -26.93 -0.22 -0.96
N ASP A 91 -26.44 0.71 -0.17
CA ASP A 91 -25.88 0.53 1.18
C ASP A 91 -26.81 1.20 2.20
N PRO A 92 -27.89 0.54 2.65
CA PRO A 92 -28.95 1.18 3.44
C PRO A 92 -28.46 1.64 4.82
N TYR A 93 -27.46 0.99 5.37
CA TYR A 93 -26.91 1.30 6.68
C TYR A 93 -25.70 2.22 6.64
N GLY A 94 -25.13 2.43 5.44
CA GLY A 94 -23.98 3.31 5.22
C GLY A 94 -22.64 2.74 5.65
N ASP A 95 -22.54 1.42 5.88
CA ASP A 95 -21.32 0.80 6.39
C ASP A 95 -20.18 0.84 5.37
N GLY A 96 -20.46 0.57 4.10
CA GLY A 96 -19.50 0.71 3.01
C GLY A 96 -19.13 2.17 2.75
N MET A 97 -20.11 3.07 2.79
CA MET A 97 -19.88 4.50 2.59
C MET A 97 -19.02 5.14 3.67
N ARG A 98 -19.09 4.67 4.93
CA ARG A 98 -18.23 5.14 6.03
C ARG A 98 -16.75 4.93 5.74
N LEU A 99 -16.39 3.90 4.98
CA LEU A 99 -15.02 3.62 4.58
C LEU A 99 -14.41 4.74 3.73
N PHE A 100 -15.23 5.46 2.96
CA PHE A 100 -14.78 6.53 2.06
C PHE A 100 -15.09 7.94 2.57
N ARG A 101 -15.71 8.06 3.73
CA ARG A 101 -16.09 9.35 4.34
C ARG A 101 -15.44 9.48 5.71
N PRO A 102 -14.17 9.93 5.77
CA PRO A 102 -13.45 10.08 7.02
C PRO A 102 -14.16 11.09 7.94
N LEU A 103 -14.07 10.86 9.24
CA LEU A 103 -14.45 11.87 10.23
C LEU A 103 -13.39 12.99 10.25
N PRO A 104 -13.79 14.22 10.48
CA PRO A 104 -12.85 15.31 10.79
C PRO A 104 -11.99 14.97 12.01
N ASP A 105 -10.79 15.54 12.06
CA ASP A 105 -9.86 15.33 13.17
C ASP A 105 -10.53 15.65 14.52
N GLY A 106 -10.42 14.71 15.46
CA GLY A 106 -10.97 14.84 16.80
C GLY A 106 -12.47 14.54 16.93
N SER A 107 -13.22 14.36 15.84
CA SER A 107 -14.63 13.98 15.89
C SER A 107 -14.83 12.48 16.04
N GLN A 108 -15.85 12.10 16.84
CA GLN A 108 -16.36 10.74 16.93
C GLN A 108 -17.83 10.63 16.49
N ASN A 109 -18.44 11.75 16.09
CA ASN A 109 -19.83 11.82 15.69
C ASN A 109 -19.99 11.54 14.20
N ASP A 110 -20.76 10.53 13.85
CA ASP A 110 -21.02 10.13 12.45
C ASP A 110 -21.73 11.24 11.64
N ALA A 111 -22.43 12.16 12.31
CA ALA A 111 -23.07 13.31 11.67
C ALA A 111 -22.05 14.33 11.14
N ASP A 112 -20.82 14.36 11.65
CA ASP A 112 -19.77 15.27 11.22
C ASP A 112 -19.05 14.79 9.95
N ARG A 113 -19.38 13.59 9.47
CA ARG A 113 -18.80 13.10 8.20
C ARG A 113 -19.22 13.97 7.02
N PRO A 114 -18.31 14.18 6.06
CA PRO A 114 -18.63 14.87 4.81
C PRO A 114 -19.90 14.33 4.17
N GLU A 115 -20.71 15.19 3.55
CA GLU A 115 -21.98 14.79 2.93
C GLU A 115 -21.78 13.76 1.82
N ALA A 116 -20.70 13.88 1.05
CA ALA A 116 -20.29 12.91 0.06
C ALA A 116 -18.77 12.88 -0.12
N ALA A 117 -18.27 11.82 -0.75
CA ALA A 117 -16.84 11.65 -1.03
C ALA A 117 -16.62 10.83 -2.31
N VAL A 118 -15.43 10.98 -2.90
CA VAL A 118 -14.97 10.23 -4.06
C VAL A 118 -13.59 9.66 -3.77
N ALA A 119 -13.43 8.36 -3.92
CA ALA A 119 -12.16 7.68 -3.84
C ALA A 119 -11.65 7.30 -5.22
N ALA A 120 -10.39 7.58 -5.49
CA ALA A 120 -9.62 7.03 -6.60
C ALA A 120 -8.85 5.80 -6.09
N LEU A 121 -9.01 4.66 -6.76
CA LEU A 121 -8.35 3.41 -6.42
C LEU A 121 -7.54 2.90 -7.61
N ASP A 122 -6.44 2.20 -7.34
CA ASP A 122 -5.68 1.47 -8.34
C ASP A 122 -6.40 0.20 -8.82
N ALA A 123 -5.81 -0.48 -9.79
CA ALA A 123 -6.33 -1.75 -10.31
C ALA A 123 -6.34 -2.89 -9.27
N ASN A 124 -5.62 -2.74 -8.17
CA ASN A 124 -5.58 -3.68 -7.04
C ASN A 124 -6.51 -3.27 -5.88
N GLN A 125 -7.44 -2.36 -6.12
CA GLN A 125 -8.42 -1.82 -5.17
C GLN A 125 -7.79 -1.09 -3.97
N ARG A 126 -6.59 -0.53 -4.10
CA ARG A 126 -5.98 0.32 -3.08
C ARG A 126 -6.38 1.77 -3.28
N VAL A 127 -6.66 2.45 -2.20
CA VAL A 127 -6.94 3.89 -2.22
C VAL A 127 -5.67 4.64 -2.63
N ILE A 128 -5.72 5.35 -3.75
CA ILE A 128 -4.68 6.29 -4.17
C ILE A 128 -4.92 7.64 -3.50
N ALA A 129 -6.17 8.11 -3.57
CA ALA A 129 -6.59 9.38 -2.97
C ALA A 129 -8.08 9.34 -2.60
N LEU A 130 -8.44 10.20 -1.66
CA LEU A 130 -9.82 10.38 -1.20
C LEU A 130 -10.13 11.89 -1.17
N PHE A 131 -11.22 12.28 -1.77
CA PHE A 131 -11.69 13.65 -1.86
C PHE A 131 -13.10 13.76 -1.29
N THR A 132 -13.31 14.65 -0.34
CA THR A 132 -14.62 14.89 0.27
C THR A 132 -15.23 16.18 -0.22
N THR A 133 -16.55 16.32 -0.08
CA THR A 133 -17.24 17.59 -0.36
C THR A 133 -16.87 18.70 0.62
N ALA A 134 -16.23 18.37 1.75
CA ALA A 134 -15.70 19.35 2.71
C ALA A 134 -14.35 19.93 2.24
N ASP A 135 -13.50 19.11 1.60
CA ASP A 135 -12.11 19.47 1.26
C ASP A 135 -11.93 19.87 -0.19
N SER A 136 -12.82 19.43 -1.08
CA SER A 136 -12.73 19.68 -2.52
C SER A 136 -13.99 20.30 -3.08
N ARG A 137 -13.80 21.30 -3.94
CA ARG A 137 -14.89 21.94 -4.72
C ARG A 137 -15.34 21.04 -5.89
N ASP A 138 -14.51 20.13 -6.34
CA ASP A 138 -14.74 19.21 -7.44
C ASP A 138 -14.14 17.82 -7.17
N PRO A 139 -14.66 17.07 -6.19
CA PRO A 139 -14.11 15.76 -5.79
C PRO A 139 -13.98 14.76 -6.96
N VAL A 140 -14.93 14.78 -7.90
CA VAL A 140 -14.89 13.90 -9.08
C VAL A 140 -13.76 14.29 -10.03
N GLY A 141 -13.58 15.60 -10.28
CA GLY A 141 -12.49 16.09 -11.13
C GLY A 141 -11.11 15.81 -10.53
N ASP A 142 -10.96 15.96 -9.23
CA ASP A 142 -9.73 15.62 -8.51
C ASP A 142 -9.41 14.14 -8.62
N ALA A 143 -10.41 13.28 -8.40
CA ALA A 143 -10.25 11.83 -8.56
C ALA A 143 -9.89 11.44 -10.00
N VAL A 144 -10.52 12.03 -11.01
CA VAL A 144 -10.20 11.77 -12.43
C VAL A 144 -8.73 12.11 -12.72
N ARG A 145 -8.23 13.28 -12.27
CA ARG A 145 -6.83 13.66 -12.47
C ARG A 145 -5.85 12.64 -11.86
N VAL A 146 -6.15 12.15 -10.67
CA VAL A 146 -5.34 11.10 -10.03
C VAL A 146 -5.37 9.81 -10.84
N LEU A 147 -6.55 9.38 -11.32
CA LEU A 147 -6.69 8.19 -12.14
C LEU A 147 -6.01 8.32 -13.51
N GLU A 148 -5.94 9.53 -14.08
CA GLU A 148 -5.18 9.79 -15.32
C GLU A 148 -3.68 9.55 -15.14
N VAL A 149 -3.11 10.01 -14.03
CA VAL A 149 -1.70 9.78 -13.67
C VAL A 149 -1.44 8.29 -13.48
N GLU A 150 -2.29 7.61 -12.72
CA GLU A 150 -2.20 6.17 -12.47
C GLU A 150 -2.29 5.36 -13.77
N ALA A 151 -3.28 5.65 -14.61
CA ALA A 151 -3.46 4.98 -15.90
C ALA A 151 -2.28 5.20 -16.85
N LYS A 152 -1.65 6.38 -16.82
CA LYS A 152 -0.44 6.67 -17.60
C LYS A 152 0.75 5.84 -17.11
N ALA A 153 0.94 5.73 -15.81
CA ALA A 153 1.99 4.89 -15.23
C ALA A 153 1.81 3.41 -15.57
N ALA A 154 0.56 2.90 -15.48
CA ALA A 154 0.21 1.53 -15.82
C ALA A 154 0.38 1.20 -17.33
N ARG A 155 0.30 2.19 -18.21
CA ARG A 155 0.48 2.04 -19.66
C ARG A 155 1.93 2.03 -20.13
N ALA A 156 2.91 2.14 -19.23
CA ALA A 156 4.33 1.94 -19.57
C ALA A 156 4.52 0.51 -20.06
N GLY A 157 4.39 0.32 -21.33
CA GLY A 157 4.35 -0.84 -22.21
C GLY A 157 4.39 -2.25 -21.59
N ALA A 158 3.54 -3.14 -22.03
CA ALA A 158 3.57 -4.54 -21.63
C ALA A 158 4.96 -5.16 -21.91
N GLN A 159 5.62 -5.67 -20.88
CA GLN A 159 6.88 -6.39 -20.99
C GLN A 159 6.64 -7.89 -20.92
N ARG A 160 7.27 -8.66 -21.80
CA ARG A 160 7.25 -10.11 -21.73
C ARG A 160 8.26 -10.58 -20.69
N LEU A 161 7.77 -10.94 -19.49
CA LEU A 161 8.60 -11.55 -18.46
C LEU A 161 8.73 -13.05 -18.73
N VAL A 162 9.96 -13.53 -18.84
CA VAL A 162 10.26 -14.97 -18.95
C VAL A 162 10.45 -15.58 -17.55
N ARG A 163 10.98 -14.80 -16.61
CA ARG A 163 11.19 -15.19 -15.20
C ARG A 163 10.96 -13.99 -14.31
N SER A 164 10.40 -14.21 -13.14
CA SER A 164 10.31 -13.21 -12.07
C SER A 164 10.48 -13.88 -10.71
N ALA A 165 10.96 -13.14 -9.73
CA ALA A 165 11.05 -13.64 -8.37
C ALA A 165 9.65 -13.76 -7.72
N PRO A 166 9.45 -14.70 -6.78
CA PRO A 166 8.24 -14.78 -5.97
C PRO A 166 8.25 -13.71 -4.88
N ALA A 167 8.34 -12.46 -5.31
CA ALA A 167 8.35 -11.28 -4.46
C ALA A 167 7.27 -10.30 -4.93
N MET A 168 6.57 -9.69 -3.99
CA MET A 168 5.61 -8.63 -4.29
C MET A 168 6.18 -7.27 -3.90
N ILE A 169 5.93 -6.27 -4.74
CA ILE A 169 6.22 -4.88 -4.42
C ILE A 169 4.92 -4.21 -3.99
N LEU A 170 4.97 -3.55 -2.83
CA LEU A 170 3.84 -2.82 -2.28
C LEU A 170 4.19 -1.34 -2.12
N ASP A 171 3.39 -0.49 -2.76
CA ASP A 171 3.55 0.96 -2.69
C ASP A 171 2.89 1.56 -1.45
N LYS A 172 3.35 2.75 -1.05
CA LYS A 172 2.72 3.59 -0.02
C LYS A 172 2.48 2.86 1.32
N LEU A 173 3.41 1.99 1.73
CA LEU A 173 3.34 1.31 3.01
C LEU A 173 3.68 2.24 4.17
N LEU A 174 4.68 3.12 3.99
CA LEU A 174 5.05 4.15 4.97
C LEU A 174 4.82 5.54 4.40
N PRO A 175 4.24 6.47 5.16
CA PRO A 175 4.17 7.87 4.76
C PRO A 175 5.54 8.55 4.90
N ASP A 176 5.81 9.57 4.06
CA ASP A 176 7.08 10.28 4.02
C ASP A 176 7.58 10.77 5.38
N PRO A 177 6.74 11.40 6.24
CA PRO A 177 7.19 11.84 7.56
C PRO A 177 7.71 10.70 8.44
N LEU A 178 7.15 9.49 8.33
CA LEU A 178 7.61 8.33 9.09
C LEU A 178 8.91 7.78 8.53
N CYS A 179 9.09 7.79 7.20
CA CYS A 179 10.37 7.45 6.57
C CYS A 179 11.48 8.39 7.05
N ASP A 180 11.22 9.69 7.05
CA ASP A 180 12.18 10.71 7.48
C ASP A 180 12.53 10.57 8.96
N ALA A 181 11.54 10.33 9.82
CA ALA A 181 11.77 10.08 11.26
C ALA A 181 12.64 8.84 11.52
N LEU A 182 12.46 7.77 10.75
CA LEU A 182 13.29 6.56 10.85
C LEU A 182 14.74 6.81 10.40
N ILE A 183 14.95 7.62 9.36
CA ILE A 183 16.27 8.03 8.92
C ILE A 183 16.96 8.87 10.00
N GLU A 184 16.27 9.83 10.60
CA GLU A 184 16.83 10.65 11.68
C GLU A 184 17.16 9.80 12.93
N ALA A 185 16.33 8.83 13.28
CA ALA A 185 16.64 7.87 14.36
C ALA A 185 17.92 7.08 14.06
N TRP A 186 18.09 6.61 12.82
CA TRP A 186 19.31 5.94 12.38
C TRP A 186 20.53 6.87 12.43
N LYS A 187 20.41 8.12 12.00
CA LYS A 187 21.52 9.10 12.08
C LYS A 187 21.97 9.38 13.49
N ALA A 188 21.03 9.39 14.44
CA ALA A 188 21.30 9.65 15.85
C ALA A 188 22.01 8.48 16.57
N ASP A 189 21.66 7.23 16.22
CA ASP A 189 22.16 6.01 16.88
C ASP A 189 22.23 4.86 15.89
N ASN A 190 23.42 4.54 15.41
CA ASN A 190 23.65 3.38 14.55
C ASN A 190 24.98 2.69 14.88
N VAL A 191 25.03 1.40 14.65
CA VAL A 191 26.18 0.55 14.89
C VAL A 191 26.56 -0.21 13.61
N GLU A 192 27.76 -0.79 13.57
CA GLU A 192 28.18 -1.65 12.46
C GLU A 192 27.24 -2.85 12.33
N GLY A 193 26.84 -3.14 11.09
CA GLY A 193 25.97 -4.27 10.80
C GLY A 193 26.62 -5.60 11.10
N THR A 194 25.82 -6.58 11.52
CA THR A 194 26.32 -7.91 11.86
C THR A 194 25.57 -8.99 11.09
N VAL A 195 26.21 -10.14 10.94
CA VAL A 195 25.60 -11.39 10.44
C VAL A 195 25.70 -12.46 11.52
N ASN A 196 24.73 -13.39 11.52
CA ASN A 196 24.79 -14.53 12.42
C ASN A 196 25.62 -15.64 11.79
N ASP A 197 26.71 -16.06 12.42
CA ASP A 197 27.60 -17.14 11.95
C ASP A 197 27.11 -18.54 12.32
N GLY A 198 25.90 -18.63 12.91
CA GLY A 198 25.31 -19.87 13.44
C GLY A 198 25.42 -20.00 14.95
N PHE A 199 26.26 -19.20 15.61
CA PHE A 199 26.49 -19.17 17.05
C PHE A 199 26.31 -17.79 17.66
N LYS A 200 26.81 -16.76 17.00
CA LYS A 200 26.79 -15.36 17.46
C LYS A 200 26.69 -14.38 16.29
N ASN A 201 26.35 -13.15 16.60
CA ASN A 201 26.42 -12.06 15.65
C ASN A 201 27.85 -11.54 15.55
N VAL A 202 28.38 -11.48 14.32
CA VAL A 202 29.74 -11.01 14.02
C VAL A 202 29.69 -10.01 12.87
N ALA A 203 30.59 -9.03 12.89
CA ALA A 203 30.84 -8.20 11.72
C ALA A 203 31.67 -9.00 10.71
N ASP A 204 31.19 -9.12 9.48
CA ASP A 204 31.89 -9.75 8.37
C ASP A 204 31.69 -8.92 7.09
N ASP A 205 32.65 -8.06 6.81
CA ASP A 205 32.63 -7.15 5.68
C ASP A 205 32.68 -7.84 4.29
N THR A 206 32.94 -9.13 4.27
CA THR A 206 32.88 -9.94 3.04
C THR A 206 31.47 -10.42 2.73
N VAL A 207 30.61 -10.49 3.75
CA VAL A 207 29.21 -10.93 3.65
C VAL A 207 28.26 -9.75 3.69
N LYS A 208 28.46 -8.82 4.63
CA LYS A 208 27.58 -7.70 4.87
C LYS A 208 28.35 -6.47 5.29
N ARG A 209 28.12 -5.37 4.61
CA ARG A 209 28.70 -4.06 4.93
C ARG A 209 27.57 -3.05 4.93
N ASN A 210 27.24 -2.54 6.10
CA ASN A 210 26.21 -1.54 6.34
C ASN A 210 26.27 -1.07 7.80
N ARG A 211 25.44 -0.10 8.16
CA ARG A 211 25.21 0.29 9.55
C ARG A 211 23.74 0.11 9.90
N GLU A 212 23.44 -0.22 11.14
CA GLU A 212 22.13 -0.63 11.62
C GLU A 212 21.66 0.19 12.81
N HIS A 213 20.37 0.50 12.83
CA HIS A 213 19.66 1.05 13.99
C HIS A 213 18.46 0.16 14.31
N VAL A 214 18.44 -0.44 15.49
CA VAL A 214 17.28 -1.18 15.98
C VAL A 214 16.28 -0.18 16.57
N VAL A 215 15.06 -0.17 16.03
CA VAL A 215 13.99 0.68 16.56
C VAL A 215 13.56 0.14 17.92
N LYS A 216 13.96 0.80 18.99
CA LYS A 216 13.70 0.38 20.38
C LYS A 216 12.49 1.09 20.99
N ASP A 217 12.12 2.27 20.48
CA ASP A 217 10.98 3.04 20.95
C ASP A 217 9.66 2.28 20.73
N PRO A 218 8.92 1.94 21.80
CA PRO A 218 7.68 1.17 21.68
C PRO A 218 6.56 1.90 20.92
N ASP A 219 6.53 3.23 20.98
CA ASP A 219 5.51 4.02 20.29
C ASP A 219 5.79 4.07 18.79
N MET A 220 7.06 4.22 18.42
CA MET A 220 7.50 4.10 17.02
C MET A 220 7.22 2.69 16.47
N GLN A 221 7.56 1.64 17.22
CA GLN A 221 7.27 0.25 16.83
C GLN A 221 5.77 0.03 16.60
N ARG A 222 4.93 0.55 17.51
CA ARG A 222 3.46 0.45 17.41
C ARG A 222 2.95 1.20 16.19
N THR A 223 3.44 2.42 15.97
CA THR A 223 3.08 3.24 14.81
C THR A 223 3.41 2.53 13.50
N ILE A 224 4.62 1.98 13.36
CA ILE A 224 5.03 1.21 12.18
C ILE A 224 4.12 0.00 12.01
N ALA A 225 3.92 -0.81 13.05
CA ALA A 225 3.12 -2.02 12.98
C ALA A 225 1.65 -1.74 12.58
N GLN A 226 1.06 -0.68 13.12
CA GLN A 226 -0.29 -0.25 12.77
C GLN A 226 -0.40 0.27 11.33
N GLN A 227 0.67 0.91 10.85
CA GLN A 227 0.71 1.47 9.49
C GLN A 227 0.86 0.39 8.43
N ILE A 228 1.79 -0.57 8.62
CA ILE A 228 2.10 -1.56 7.59
C ILE A 228 1.38 -2.90 7.80
N GLY A 229 1.06 -3.27 9.04
CA GLY A 229 0.56 -4.60 9.39
C GLY A 229 -0.68 -5.02 8.60
N PRO A 230 -1.80 -4.29 8.67
CA PRO A 230 -3.01 -4.67 7.93
C PRO A 230 -2.79 -4.75 6.42
N ARG A 231 -1.96 -3.85 5.86
CA ARG A 231 -1.68 -3.79 4.43
C ARG A 231 -0.86 -4.99 3.97
N VAL A 232 0.22 -5.30 4.68
CA VAL A 232 1.10 -6.43 4.36
C VAL A 232 0.40 -7.76 4.56
N MET A 233 -0.33 -7.94 5.67
CA MET A 233 -1.05 -9.20 5.95
C MET A 233 -2.13 -9.50 4.92
N ASN A 234 -2.92 -8.50 4.53
CA ASN A 234 -3.96 -8.69 3.51
C ASN A 234 -3.37 -9.10 2.15
N GLU A 235 -2.24 -8.53 1.77
CA GLU A 235 -1.58 -8.89 0.51
C GLU A 235 -0.91 -10.26 0.57
N ILE A 236 -0.31 -10.64 1.71
CA ILE A 236 0.23 -11.98 1.92
C ILE A 236 -0.88 -13.03 1.79
N GLN A 237 -2.03 -12.80 2.42
CA GLN A 237 -3.19 -13.70 2.30
C GLN A 237 -3.64 -13.84 0.84
N LYS A 238 -3.72 -12.72 0.12
CA LYS A 238 -4.17 -12.70 -1.26
C LYS A 238 -3.19 -13.36 -2.22
N VAL A 239 -1.90 -13.00 -2.13
CA VAL A 239 -0.87 -13.38 -3.12
C VAL A 239 -0.34 -14.78 -2.85
N PHE A 240 -0.08 -15.09 -1.58
CA PHE A 240 0.53 -16.37 -1.18
C PHE A 240 -0.48 -17.37 -0.62
N ASN A 241 -1.76 -17.01 -0.51
CA ASN A 241 -2.80 -17.84 0.12
C ASN A 241 -2.40 -18.31 1.53
N PHE A 242 -1.70 -17.44 2.28
CA PHE A 242 -1.19 -17.74 3.60
C PHE A 242 -2.04 -17.05 4.67
N HIS A 243 -2.78 -17.81 5.45
CA HIS A 243 -3.78 -17.33 6.41
C HIS A 243 -3.41 -17.52 7.88
N ALA A 244 -2.27 -18.17 8.15
CA ALA A 244 -1.83 -18.34 9.54
C ALA A 244 -1.48 -16.98 10.16
N PRO A 245 -1.71 -16.80 11.48
CA PRO A 245 -1.34 -15.56 12.15
C PRO A 245 0.17 -15.37 12.11
N LEU A 246 0.59 -14.12 11.90
CA LEU A 246 1.99 -13.71 11.89
C LEU A 246 2.18 -12.51 12.81
N ARG A 247 3.38 -12.34 13.32
CA ARG A 247 3.80 -11.14 14.06
C ARG A 247 5.10 -10.60 13.51
N PHE A 248 5.30 -9.29 13.64
CA PHE A 248 6.59 -8.69 13.35
C PHE A 248 7.65 -9.15 14.35
N GLU A 249 8.86 -9.38 13.84
CA GLU A 249 10.05 -9.54 14.64
C GLU A 249 10.67 -8.16 14.95
N MET A 250 11.97 -8.09 15.04
CA MET A 250 12.71 -6.83 15.27
C MET A 250 12.58 -5.91 14.05
N LEU A 251 12.33 -4.63 14.29
CA LEU A 251 12.34 -3.57 13.29
C LEU A 251 13.73 -2.94 13.27
N THR A 252 14.42 -2.98 12.12
CA THR A 252 15.79 -2.47 12.00
C THR A 252 15.92 -1.57 10.78
N VAL A 253 16.45 -0.37 10.96
CA VAL A 253 16.83 0.51 9.87
C VAL A 253 18.26 0.19 9.47
N LEU A 254 18.46 -0.18 8.21
CA LEU A 254 19.76 -0.42 7.61
C LEU A 254 20.16 0.78 6.75
N GLY A 255 21.38 1.26 6.90
CA GLY A 255 21.95 2.29 6.05
C GLY A 255 23.12 1.72 5.25
N TYR A 256 23.11 1.95 3.92
CA TYR A 256 24.14 1.53 2.98
C TYR A 256 24.71 2.76 2.28
N GLY A 257 26.02 3.02 2.46
CA GLY A 257 26.71 4.18 1.91
C GLY A 257 27.59 3.87 0.69
N GLU A 258 27.79 4.89 -0.15
CA GLU A 258 28.70 4.82 -1.30
C GLU A 258 30.17 4.73 -0.91
N ASP A 259 30.58 5.38 0.19
CA ASP A 259 31.96 5.48 0.63
C ASP A 259 32.65 4.13 0.76
N ARG A 260 31.92 3.13 1.26
CA ARG A 260 32.40 1.76 1.46
C ARG A 260 31.83 0.80 0.42
N LYS A 261 30.96 1.27 -0.50
CA LYS A 261 30.17 0.45 -1.41
C LYS A 261 29.39 -0.60 -0.63
N ASP A 262 28.64 -0.14 0.37
CA ASP A 262 27.89 -1.00 1.28
C ASP A 262 26.93 -1.93 0.53
N PHE A 263 26.84 -3.18 0.98
CA PHE A 263 26.09 -4.25 0.32
C PHE A 263 25.68 -5.34 1.32
N PHE A 264 24.85 -6.28 0.87
CA PHE A 264 24.64 -7.55 1.55
C PHE A 264 24.68 -8.67 0.50
N ALA A 265 25.67 -9.55 0.62
CA ALA A 265 25.92 -10.66 -0.30
C ALA A 265 24.70 -11.61 -0.39
N PRO A 266 24.61 -12.47 -1.43
CA PRO A 266 23.52 -13.42 -1.55
C PRO A 266 23.33 -14.29 -0.30
N HIS A 267 22.14 -14.24 0.31
CA HIS A 267 21.82 -14.94 1.55
C HIS A 267 20.32 -15.33 1.61
N ARG A 268 19.97 -16.13 2.61
CA ARG A 268 18.60 -16.46 2.99
C ARG A 268 18.37 -16.03 4.43
N ASP A 269 17.20 -15.48 4.71
CA ASP A 269 16.86 -14.98 6.05
C ASP A 269 16.42 -16.10 7.02
N SER A 270 16.06 -17.25 6.50
CA SER A 270 15.68 -18.41 7.30
C SER A 270 16.90 -19.24 7.65
N LEU A 271 17.44 -19.01 8.83
CA LEU A 271 18.49 -19.86 9.39
C LEU A 271 17.89 -21.13 10.01
N ARG A 272 18.67 -22.21 10.09
CA ARG A 272 18.19 -23.51 10.62
C ARG A 272 17.59 -23.40 12.03
N SER A 273 18.07 -22.49 12.85
CA SER A 273 17.59 -22.18 14.20
C SER A 273 16.34 -21.29 14.21
N GLU A 274 16.05 -20.59 13.12
CA GLU A 274 15.01 -19.57 13.03
C GLU A 274 13.92 -19.89 12.01
N ARG A 275 13.54 -21.15 11.91
CA ARG A 275 12.47 -21.65 10.99
C ARG A 275 11.11 -20.95 11.16
N ARG A 276 11.02 -20.02 12.10
CA ARG A 276 9.81 -19.24 12.38
C ARG A 276 9.63 -18.05 11.45
N ARG A 277 10.69 -17.59 10.75
CA ARG A 277 10.62 -16.51 9.78
C ARG A 277 9.94 -17.01 8.51
N ARG A 278 8.81 -16.40 8.17
CA ARG A 278 8.02 -16.76 6.99
C ARG A 278 8.26 -15.79 5.83
N PHE A 279 8.16 -14.51 6.12
CA PHE A 279 8.33 -13.47 5.11
C PHE A 279 9.31 -12.41 5.60
N ALA A 280 10.16 -11.97 4.69
CA ALA A 280 10.96 -10.77 4.84
C ALA A 280 10.19 -9.57 4.31
N VAL A 281 10.34 -8.44 4.98
CA VAL A 281 9.77 -7.13 4.60
C VAL A 281 10.91 -6.14 4.54
N SER A 282 11.15 -5.56 3.35
CA SER A 282 12.22 -4.59 3.09
C SER A 282 11.62 -3.33 2.49
N LEU A 283 11.56 -2.23 3.26
CA LEU A 283 10.89 -0.98 2.91
C LEU A 283 11.92 0.13 2.67
N ASN A 284 11.96 0.69 1.46
CA ASN A 284 12.84 1.82 1.16
C ASN A 284 12.35 3.09 1.86
N LEU A 285 13.26 3.78 2.55
CA LEU A 285 12.97 5.01 3.29
C LEU A 285 13.32 6.27 2.51
N ASN A 286 14.11 6.15 1.43
CA ASN A 286 14.51 7.28 0.59
C ASN A 286 14.68 6.88 -0.88
N GLU A 287 14.92 7.89 -1.69
CA GLU A 287 15.31 7.83 -3.09
C GLU A 287 16.57 8.66 -3.32
N GLY A 288 17.07 8.75 -4.57
CA GLY A 288 18.20 9.59 -4.94
C GLY A 288 19.57 8.95 -4.75
N TYR A 289 19.62 7.63 -4.58
CA TYR A 289 20.84 6.82 -4.58
C TYR A 289 20.95 6.00 -5.89
N GLU A 290 22.14 5.48 -6.20
CA GLU A 290 22.39 4.55 -7.29
C GLU A 290 23.02 3.26 -6.75
N GLY A 291 22.68 2.12 -7.34
CA GLY A 291 23.00 0.82 -6.79
C GLY A 291 22.09 0.45 -5.60
N GLY A 292 22.47 -0.54 -4.84
CA GLY A 292 21.74 -0.97 -3.66
C GLY A 292 20.41 -1.69 -3.95
N GLU A 293 20.11 -2.02 -5.20
CA GLU A 293 18.88 -2.72 -5.57
C GLU A 293 18.86 -4.12 -4.94
N LEU A 294 17.66 -4.58 -4.61
CA LEU A 294 17.42 -5.96 -4.21
C LEU A 294 17.38 -6.85 -5.45
N THR A 295 18.03 -8.03 -5.40
CA THR A 295 17.95 -9.03 -6.47
C THR A 295 17.66 -10.41 -5.92
N PHE A 296 17.17 -11.30 -6.81
CA PHE A 296 16.83 -12.69 -6.50
C PHE A 296 17.48 -13.61 -7.52
N PRO A 297 18.78 -13.97 -7.31
CA PRO A 297 19.61 -14.59 -8.36
C PRO A 297 19.10 -15.97 -8.84
N GLU A 298 18.33 -16.70 -8.01
CA GLU A 298 17.75 -17.99 -8.40
C GLU A 298 16.63 -17.85 -9.43
N TYR A 299 16.02 -16.67 -9.54
CA TYR A 299 14.81 -16.47 -10.33
C TYR A 299 15.02 -15.60 -11.55
N SER A 300 15.69 -14.47 -11.40
CA SER A 300 15.87 -13.53 -12.52
C SER A 300 17.01 -12.54 -12.27
N PRO A 301 17.57 -11.94 -13.32
CA PRO A 301 18.56 -10.87 -13.20
C PRO A 301 17.94 -9.49 -12.89
N HIS A 302 16.63 -9.41 -12.62
CA HIS A 302 15.94 -8.14 -12.42
C HIS A 302 16.38 -7.45 -11.14
N LEU A 303 16.44 -6.14 -11.20
CA LEU A 303 16.76 -5.24 -10.09
C LEU A 303 15.44 -4.71 -9.52
N TYR A 304 15.25 -4.84 -8.21
CA TYR A 304 14.05 -4.40 -7.50
C TYR A 304 14.41 -3.17 -6.66
N ALA A 305 13.89 -2.01 -7.07
CA ALA A 305 14.11 -0.72 -6.43
C ALA A 305 12.77 -0.05 -6.12
N PRO A 306 12.04 -0.48 -5.08
CA PRO A 306 10.80 0.17 -4.69
C PRO A 306 11.03 1.65 -4.37
N PRO A 307 10.09 2.57 -4.71
CA PRO A 307 10.19 3.98 -4.35
C PRO A 307 10.15 4.19 -2.83
N LYS A 308 10.38 5.44 -2.38
CA LYS A 308 10.26 5.83 -0.96
C LYS A 308 8.90 5.44 -0.39
N GLY A 309 8.91 4.84 0.80
CA GLY A 309 7.69 4.35 1.47
C GLY A 309 7.10 3.06 0.91
N ALA A 310 7.66 2.54 -0.18
CA ALA A 310 7.30 1.25 -0.76
C ALA A 310 8.29 0.15 -0.34
N GLY A 311 7.94 -1.12 -0.59
CA GLY A 311 8.84 -2.21 -0.23
C GLY A 311 8.58 -3.52 -0.93
N ALA A 312 9.54 -4.42 -0.78
CA ALA A 312 9.47 -5.81 -1.24
C ALA A 312 9.12 -6.74 -0.08
N ILE A 313 8.19 -7.66 -0.33
CA ILE A 313 7.82 -8.74 0.57
C ILE A 313 8.01 -10.07 -0.14
N PHE A 314 8.77 -10.98 0.48
CA PHE A 314 9.12 -12.28 -0.10
C PHE A 314 9.37 -13.32 0.99
N GLY A 315 9.37 -14.60 0.60
CA GLY A 315 9.64 -15.71 1.53
C GLY A 315 11.09 -15.70 2.02
N CYS A 316 11.32 -15.93 3.32
CA CYS A 316 12.65 -15.91 3.93
C CYS A 316 13.60 -16.99 3.41
N GLU A 317 13.08 -18.03 2.74
CA GLU A 317 13.88 -19.09 2.08
C GLU A 317 14.39 -18.67 0.68
N VAL A 318 13.94 -17.53 0.16
CA VAL A 318 14.33 -17.06 -1.18
C VAL A 318 15.72 -16.43 -1.08
N LEU A 319 16.66 -16.92 -1.92
CA LEU A 319 17.99 -16.33 -2.03
C LEU A 319 17.88 -14.91 -2.59
N HIS A 320 18.44 -13.95 -1.87
CA HIS A 320 18.42 -12.55 -2.27
C HIS A 320 19.71 -11.84 -1.84
N GLU A 321 19.95 -10.69 -2.43
CA GLU A 321 21.09 -9.82 -2.09
C GLU A 321 20.69 -8.35 -2.23
N ALA A 322 21.38 -7.47 -1.51
CA ALA A 322 21.39 -6.03 -1.78
C ALA A 322 22.68 -5.69 -2.51
N LYS A 323 22.56 -5.17 -3.73
CA LYS A 323 23.72 -4.77 -4.54
C LYS A 323 24.52 -3.65 -3.85
N PRO A 324 25.81 -3.49 -4.17
CA PRO A 324 26.58 -2.37 -3.66
C PRO A 324 25.94 -1.02 -4.02
N VAL A 325 25.87 -0.11 -3.05
CA VAL A 325 25.51 1.28 -3.29
C VAL A 325 26.70 1.96 -3.97
N THR A 326 26.47 2.55 -5.14
CA THR A 326 27.51 3.17 -5.97
C THR A 326 27.50 4.68 -5.90
N LYS A 327 26.39 5.29 -5.45
CA LYS A 327 26.27 6.72 -5.25
C LYS A 327 25.21 7.04 -4.19
N GLY A 328 25.54 7.96 -3.29
CA GLY A 328 24.65 8.43 -2.24
C GLY A 328 24.50 7.44 -1.08
N GLN A 329 23.37 7.54 -0.40
CA GLN A 329 23.04 6.76 0.79
C GLN A 329 21.66 6.15 0.62
N ARG A 330 21.53 4.82 0.80
CA ARG A 330 20.27 4.10 0.85
C ARG A 330 19.91 3.77 2.29
N TRP A 331 18.69 4.10 2.72
CA TRP A 331 18.11 3.63 3.97
C TRP A 331 16.93 2.72 3.72
N VAL A 332 16.85 1.64 4.50
CA VAL A 332 15.78 0.66 4.38
C VAL A 332 15.34 0.20 5.78
N LEU A 333 14.03 0.13 6.02
CA LEU A 333 13.47 -0.52 7.20
C LEU A 333 13.26 -2.00 6.87
N THR A 334 13.87 -2.88 7.66
CA THR A 334 13.70 -4.33 7.52
C THR A 334 13.05 -4.93 8.76
N THR A 335 12.25 -5.96 8.54
CA THR A 335 11.69 -6.82 9.58
C THR A 335 11.30 -8.16 8.98
N PHE A 336 11.00 -9.10 9.86
CA PHE A 336 10.48 -10.42 9.46
C PHE A 336 9.09 -10.64 10.03
N LEU A 337 8.30 -11.38 9.29
CA LEU A 337 7.03 -11.91 9.76
C LEU A 337 7.25 -13.34 10.20
N ILE A 338 6.98 -13.60 11.46
CA ILE A 338 7.27 -14.87 12.12
C ILE A 338 6.01 -15.51 12.66
N ASP A 339 6.04 -16.84 12.79
CA ASP A 339 5.00 -17.56 13.51
C ASP A 339 4.90 -17.06 14.97
N PRO A 340 3.71 -16.87 15.53
CA PRO A 340 3.57 -16.60 16.96
C PRO A 340 4.08 -17.80 17.77
N LYS A 341 4.54 -17.52 19.01
CA LYS A 341 4.93 -18.58 19.96
C LYS A 341 3.70 -19.29 20.48
#